data_90c1e96726e6131e41a118c3c0534725
#
_entry.id   90c1e96726e6131e41a118c3c0534725
#
_cell.length_a   1.000
_cell.length_b   1.000
_cell.length_c   1.000
_cell.angle_alpha   90.00
_cell.angle_beta   90.00
_cell.angle_gamma   90.00
#
_symmetry.space_group_name_H-M   'P 1'
#
loop_
_entity.id
_entity.type
_entity.pdbx_description
1 polymer ?
#
loop_
_entity_poly.entity_id
_entity_poly.type
_entity_poly.pdbx_seq_one_letter_code
_entity_poly.pdbx_strand_id
1 'polypeptide(L)'
;RPFITLFHWEFPYELFKKGGWLNDEVVQWFGEYAKVVAENFSDLCSDFITINEPQCAIGLGHLNGVHAPGMKYSIPETFQMAHNLMKAHGQAVINLRKYAKQKIRVGYAPTCGVAYPATESADDIAAAKKVYFGFENPMDNWTWNVAWFSDPVFLGEYPKEGLEKFADYLPEITEEDMQLIHQPLDFVGQNIYNGYMIRCGADGDPEYVDRAPGTAKTGTGWPVTPEALYYGIRFLTERYRLPLYITENGMSDLDNISADGQVHDRERITFLDAYLGAVQRAINEGMPVIGYFLWTFLDNFEWAEGYKERFGLVYVDYTTQRRIAKDSAYWYREVMRMNGENLSCNQPYKQILFMEPVFTHNIWGGTKLREEYGYSIEGDDIGECWGIAAHPNGTCTIA
;
A
#
# COMPACT_ATOMS: atom_id res chain seq x y z
N ARG A 1 1.17 20.35 1.17
CA ARG A 1 0.78 20.18 2.57
C ARG A 1 1.54 18.97 3.12
N PRO A 2 2.43 19.11 4.12
CA PRO A 2 3.18 18.01 4.69
C PRO A 2 2.33 17.19 5.66
N PHE A 3 2.64 15.89 5.76
CA PHE A 3 2.22 14.99 6.81
C PHE A 3 3.48 14.44 7.50
N ILE A 4 3.47 14.37 8.82
CA ILE A 4 4.57 13.79 9.59
C ILE A 4 4.12 12.45 10.16
N THR A 5 4.81 11.38 9.78
CA THR A 5 4.66 10.06 10.40
C THR A 5 5.68 9.92 11.50
N LEU A 6 5.21 9.65 12.74
CA LEU A 6 6.09 9.60 13.91
C LEU A 6 6.92 8.31 13.96
N PHE A 7 6.29 7.18 13.65
CA PHE A 7 6.95 5.87 13.65
C PHE A 7 6.76 5.17 12.31
N HIS A 8 7.89 4.92 11.63
CA HIS A 8 7.94 4.17 10.37
C HIS A 8 9.07 3.13 10.45
N TRP A 9 9.01 2.32 11.55
CA TRP A 9 9.77 1.12 11.88
C TRP A 9 11.15 1.34 12.49
N GLU A 10 11.77 2.50 12.33
CA GLU A 10 13.03 2.80 13.02
C GLU A 10 12.80 2.97 14.52
N PHE A 11 13.60 2.27 15.31
CA PHE A 11 13.52 2.29 16.75
C PHE A 11 14.90 2.61 17.36
N PRO A 12 15.00 3.57 18.33
CA PRO A 12 16.28 3.92 18.93
C PRO A 12 16.92 2.71 19.63
N TYR A 13 18.15 2.39 19.26
CA TYR A 13 18.85 1.20 19.75
C TYR A 13 18.98 1.18 21.29
N GLU A 14 19.17 2.35 21.92
CA GLU A 14 19.26 2.43 23.37
C GLU A 14 17.94 2.06 24.07
N LEU A 15 16.80 2.33 23.46
CA LEU A 15 15.50 1.91 23.96
C LEU A 15 15.24 0.43 23.64
N PHE A 16 15.73 -0.05 22.50
CA PHE A 16 15.68 -1.47 22.17
C PHE A 16 16.42 -2.32 23.23
N LYS A 17 17.61 -1.90 23.68
CA LYS A 17 18.36 -2.58 24.77
C LYS A 17 17.61 -2.62 26.09
N LYS A 18 16.66 -1.74 26.31
CA LYS A 18 15.78 -1.72 27.51
C LYS A 18 14.53 -2.60 27.35
N GLY A 19 14.43 -3.36 26.27
CA GLY A 19 13.31 -4.25 25.98
C GLY A 19 12.40 -3.82 24.82
N GLY A 20 12.62 -2.63 24.24
CA GLY A 20 11.88 -2.16 23.06
C GLY A 20 10.36 -2.15 23.29
N TRP A 21 9.63 -2.70 22.34
CA TRP A 21 8.16 -2.79 22.43
C TRP A 21 7.63 -3.74 23.50
N LEU A 22 8.46 -4.64 24.07
CA LEU A 22 8.07 -5.48 25.20
C LEU A 22 8.06 -4.72 26.55
N ASN A 23 8.80 -3.63 26.64
CA ASN A 23 8.84 -2.84 27.86
C ASN A 23 7.65 -1.87 27.92
N ASP A 24 6.81 -1.94 28.92
CA ASP A 24 5.62 -1.09 29.08
C ASP A 24 5.94 0.41 29.12
N GLU A 25 7.16 0.79 29.54
CA GLU A 25 7.61 2.19 29.50
C GLU A 25 7.68 2.76 28.07
N VAL A 26 7.66 1.90 27.04
CA VAL A 26 7.67 2.35 25.62
C VAL A 26 6.49 3.28 25.31
N VAL A 27 5.37 3.08 25.97
CA VAL A 27 4.18 3.94 25.87
C VAL A 27 4.52 5.38 26.25
N GLN A 28 5.23 5.52 27.37
CA GLN A 28 5.66 6.83 27.84
C GLN A 28 6.78 7.40 26.95
N TRP A 29 7.75 6.59 26.54
CA TRP A 29 8.85 7.05 25.68
C TRP A 29 8.31 7.59 24.35
N PHE A 30 7.38 6.88 23.74
CA PHE A 30 6.77 7.31 22.49
C PHE A 30 5.88 8.56 22.67
N GLY A 31 5.18 8.64 23.80
CA GLY A 31 4.44 9.84 24.19
C GLY A 31 5.33 11.07 24.34
N GLU A 32 6.50 10.97 25.00
CA GLU A 32 7.46 12.08 25.11
C GLU A 32 8.05 12.47 23.76
N TYR A 33 8.34 11.50 22.89
CA TYR A 33 8.74 11.79 21.51
C TYR A 33 7.66 12.57 20.75
N ALA A 34 6.40 12.12 20.83
CA ALA A 34 5.26 12.82 20.21
C ALA A 34 5.09 14.25 20.74
N LYS A 35 5.33 14.48 22.05
CA LYS A 35 5.35 15.82 22.64
C LYS A 35 6.43 16.69 22.02
N VAL A 36 7.67 16.19 21.93
CA VAL A 36 8.78 16.94 21.32
C VAL A 36 8.46 17.31 19.86
N VAL A 37 7.88 16.38 19.10
CA VAL A 37 7.43 16.64 17.73
C VAL A 37 6.36 17.73 17.70
N ALA A 38 5.36 17.67 18.57
CA ALA A 38 4.30 18.68 18.64
C ALA A 38 4.86 20.07 18.97
N GLU A 39 5.70 20.17 19.98
CA GLU A 39 6.30 21.44 20.43
C GLU A 39 7.21 22.10 19.38
N ASN A 40 7.87 21.29 18.51
CA ASN A 40 8.86 21.82 17.59
C ASN A 40 8.37 21.94 16.13
N PHE A 41 7.36 21.16 15.72
CA PHE A 41 6.97 21.08 14.31
C PHE A 41 5.50 21.37 14.05
N SER A 42 4.65 21.48 15.06
CA SER A 42 3.21 21.67 14.83
C SER A 42 2.84 23.05 14.29
N ASP A 43 3.72 24.04 14.34
CA ASP A 43 3.57 25.33 13.65
C ASP A 43 3.88 25.25 12.14
N LEU A 44 4.67 24.26 11.72
CA LEU A 44 5.07 24.00 10.33
C LEU A 44 4.18 22.94 9.67
N CYS A 45 3.66 21.99 10.44
CA CYS A 45 2.84 20.88 9.98
C CYS A 45 1.60 20.73 10.84
N SER A 46 0.46 20.54 10.20
CA SER A 46 -0.83 20.35 10.89
C SER A 46 -1.35 18.92 10.83
N ASP A 47 -0.66 18.03 10.13
CA ASP A 47 -1.14 16.68 9.86
C ASP A 47 -0.12 15.63 10.32
N PHE A 48 -0.57 14.74 11.18
CA PHE A 48 0.30 13.74 11.82
C PHE A 48 -0.28 12.34 11.66
N ILE A 49 0.60 11.37 11.42
CA ILE A 49 0.31 9.94 11.48
C ILE A 49 1.17 9.38 12.61
N THR A 50 0.54 8.71 13.55
CA THR A 50 1.27 8.19 14.73
C THR A 50 2.16 7.02 14.36
N ILE A 51 1.58 6.01 13.70
CA ILE A 51 2.25 4.75 13.39
C ILE A 51 1.91 4.36 11.95
N ASN A 52 2.95 4.01 11.20
CA ASN A 52 2.85 3.37 9.90
C ASN A 52 3.01 1.86 10.05
N GLU A 53 2.09 1.11 9.45
CA GLU A 53 2.10 -0.34 9.28
C GLU A 53 2.56 -1.12 10.53
N PRO A 54 1.78 -1.14 11.59
CA PRO A 54 2.08 -1.92 12.79
C PRO A 54 2.25 -3.41 12.47
N GLN A 55 1.56 -3.91 11.44
CA GLN A 55 1.66 -5.27 10.92
C GLN A 55 3.10 -5.62 10.52
N CYS A 56 3.75 -4.71 9.78
CA CYS A 56 5.13 -4.88 9.35
C CYS A 56 6.10 -4.72 10.51
N ALA A 57 5.91 -3.72 11.35
CA ALA A 57 6.78 -3.51 12.51
C ALA A 57 6.83 -4.75 13.43
N ILE A 58 5.68 -5.33 13.75
CA ILE A 58 5.60 -6.50 14.60
C ILE A 58 5.90 -7.80 13.81
N GLY A 59 5.24 -7.99 12.66
CA GLY A 59 5.36 -9.22 11.88
C GLY A 59 6.74 -9.40 11.27
N LEU A 60 7.21 -8.41 10.51
CA LEU A 60 8.48 -8.51 9.79
C LEU A 60 9.69 -8.24 10.69
N GLY A 61 9.58 -7.32 11.66
CA GLY A 61 10.68 -6.97 12.53
C GLY A 61 10.88 -7.88 13.74
N HIS A 62 9.79 -8.39 14.32
CA HIS A 62 9.83 -9.05 15.62
C HIS A 62 9.32 -10.51 15.62
N LEU A 63 8.43 -10.89 14.69
CA LEU A 63 7.94 -12.28 14.60
C LEU A 63 8.80 -13.13 13.67
N ASN A 64 9.03 -12.70 12.43
CA ASN A 64 9.77 -13.48 11.45
C ASN A 64 11.22 -13.00 11.22
N GLY A 65 11.58 -11.80 11.66
CA GLY A 65 12.94 -11.28 11.64
C GLY A 65 13.48 -10.89 10.27
N VAL A 66 12.61 -10.62 9.30
CA VAL A 66 12.99 -10.20 7.93
C VAL A 66 13.45 -8.74 7.90
N HIS A 67 12.78 -7.87 8.69
CA HIS A 67 13.16 -6.47 8.86
C HIS A 67 13.91 -6.24 10.18
N ALA A 68 14.56 -5.08 10.32
CA ALA A 68 15.13 -4.68 11.61
C ALA A 68 14.02 -4.62 12.69
N PRO A 69 14.32 -5.02 13.93
CA PRO A 69 15.62 -5.40 14.48
C PRO A 69 16.07 -6.84 14.17
N GLY A 70 15.35 -7.59 13.32
CA GLY A 70 15.74 -8.92 12.89
C GLY A 70 15.57 -10.01 13.96
N MET A 71 14.67 -9.79 14.90
CA MET A 71 14.42 -10.70 16.01
C MET A 71 13.31 -11.69 15.69
N LYS A 72 13.30 -12.80 16.43
CA LYS A 72 12.22 -13.79 16.37
C LYS A 72 11.73 -14.06 17.79
N TYR A 73 10.74 -13.29 18.18
CA TYR A 73 10.09 -13.45 19.47
C TYR A 73 8.98 -14.50 19.40
N SER A 74 8.58 -15.01 20.57
CA SER A 74 7.44 -15.92 20.66
C SER A 74 6.12 -15.20 20.31
N ILE A 75 5.09 -15.96 19.95
CA ILE A 75 3.78 -15.41 19.61
C ILE A 75 3.22 -14.55 20.77
N PRO A 76 3.21 -15.00 22.05
CA PRO A 76 2.74 -14.15 23.15
C PRO A 76 3.52 -12.84 23.30
N GLU A 77 4.85 -12.86 23.13
CA GLU A 77 5.66 -11.64 23.19
C GLU A 77 5.28 -10.67 22.06
N THR A 78 5.01 -11.17 20.83
CA THR A 78 4.60 -10.30 19.74
C THR A 78 3.20 -9.74 19.92
N PHE A 79 2.27 -10.44 20.59
CA PHE A 79 0.99 -9.87 21.01
C PHE A 79 1.16 -8.78 22.06
N GLN A 80 2.03 -8.97 23.05
CA GLN A 80 2.37 -7.93 24.03
C GLN A 80 2.96 -6.69 23.34
N MET A 81 3.90 -6.88 22.43
CA MET A 81 4.49 -5.77 21.64
C MET A 81 3.43 -5.01 20.85
N ALA A 82 2.54 -5.72 20.16
CA ALA A 82 1.46 -5.11 19.39
C ALA A 82 0.50 -4.30 20.29
N HIS A 83 0.17 -4.83 21.46
CA HIS A 83 -0.67 -4.13 22.42
C HIS A 83 0.00 -2.85 22.94
N ASN A 84 1.28 -2.94 23.33
CA ASN A 84 2.06 -1.77 23.75
C ASN A 84 2.21 -0.72 22.63
N LEU A 85 2.37 -1.16 21.40
CA LEU A 85 2.45 -0.26 20.23
C LEU A 85 1.13 0.50 20.04
N MET A 86 -0.02 -0.15 20.19
CA MET A 86 -1.32 0.52 20.13
C MET A 86 -1.56 1.45 21.32
N LYS A 87 -1.13 1.08 22.54
CA LYS A 87 -1.13 2.00 23.72
C LYS A 87 -0.26 3.22 23.46
N ALA A 88 0.92 3.02 22.87
CA ALA A 88 1.84 4.10 22.49
C ALA A 88 1.21 5.03 21.43
N HIS A 89 0.44 4.49 20.45
CA HIS A 89 -0.37 5.28 19.55
C HIS A 89 -1.29 6.23 20.32
N GLY A 90 -2.09 5.72 21.25
CA GLY A 90 -3.04 6.52 22.02
C GLY A 90 -2.35 7.62 22.85
N GLN A 91 -1.25 7.29 23.51
CA GLN A 91 -0.45 8.26 24.25
C GLN A 91 0.13 9.36 23.36
N ALA A 92 0.55 8.97 22.14
CA ALA A 92 1.04 9.94 21.16
C ALA A 92 -0.06 10.90 20.70
N VAL A 93 -1.29 10.41 20.43
CA VAL A 93 -2.44 11.28 20.09
C VAL A 93 -2.72 12.29 21.17
N ILE A 94 -2.76 11.86 22.45
CA ILE A 94 -2.96 12.74 23.61
C ILE A 94 -1.90 13.83 23.63
N ASN A 95 -0.63 13.46 23.53
CA ASN A 95 0.47 14.41 23.63
C ASN A 95 0.56 15.34 22.41
N LEU A 96 0.34 14.83 21.18
CA LEU A 96 0.26 15.66 19.99
C LEU A 96 -0.79 16.77 20.18
N ARG A 97 -2.00 16.42 20.58
CA ARG A 97 -3.09 17.39 20.76
C ARG A 97 -2.85 18.37 21.89
N LYS A 98 -2.26 17.90 22.99
CA LYS A 98 -1.99 18.72 24.19
C LYS A 98 -0.91 19.77 23.95
N TYR A 99 0.14 19.43 23.20
CA TYR A 99 1.34 20.26 23.06
C TYR A 99 1.45 20.96 21.69
N ALA A 100 0.50 20.72 20.77
CA ALA A 100 0.50 21.39 19.47
C ALA A 100 0.26 22.90 19.62
N LYS A 101 0.98 23.68 18.81
CA LYS A 101 0.90 25.15 18.76
C LYS A 101 -0.27 25.66 17.93
N GLN A 102 -0.92 24.78 17.16
CA GLN A 102 -2.09 25.07 16.33
C GLN A 102 -3.05 23.88 16.30
N LYS A 103 -4.23 24.07 15.70
CA LYS A 103 -5.13 22.94 15.45
C LYS A 103 -4.49 21.95 14.49
N ILE A 104 -4.41 20.71 14.90
CA ILE A 104 -3.83 19.59 14.13
C ILE A 104 -4.87 18.55 13.77
N ARG A 105 -4.55 17.70 12.80
CA ARG A 105 -5.26 16.46 12.50
C ARG A 105 -4.33 15.29 12.73
N VAL A 106 -4.85 14.23 13.29
CA VAL A 106 -4.08 13.02 13.61
C VAL A 106 -4.78 11.81 13.01
N GLY A 107 -4.01 10.94 12.38
CA GLY A 107 -4.44 9.65 11.85
C GLY A 107 -3.48 8.52 12.23
N TYR A 108 -3.79 7.36 11.70
CA TYR A 108 -3.10 6.11 11.90
C TYR A 108 -3.11 5.32 10.60
N ALA A 109 -2.02 4.68 10.20
CA ALA A 109 -1.85 4.12 8.86
C ALA A 109 -1.46 2.63 8.88
N PRO A 110 -2.40 1.71 9.07
CA PRO A 110 -2.16 0.27 8.92
C PRO A 110 -2.03 -0.14 7.44
N THR A 111 -1.62 -1.40 7.22
CA THR A 111 -1.61 -2.08 5.92
C THR A 111 -2.30 -3.42 5.99
N CYS A 112 -2.67 -3.97 4.86
CA CYS A 112 -3.01 -5.38 4.67
C CYS A 112 -3.25 -5.66 3.19
N GLY A 113 -3.02 -6.89 2.73
CA GLY A 113 -3.53 -7.34 1.45
C GLY A 113 -5.06 -7.36 1.46
N VAL A 114 -5.70 -6.73 0.48
CA VAL A 114 -7.16 -6.59 0.45
C VAL A 114 -7.80 -7.79 -0.24
N ALA A 115 -8.74 -8.45 0.43
CA ALA A 115 -9.63 -9.39 -0.24
C ALA A 115 -10.66 -8.60 -1.07
N TYR A 116 -10.73 -8.86 -2.39
CA TYR A 116 -11.69 -8.21 -3.28
C TYR A 116 -12.54 -9.26 -4.03
N PRO A 117 -13.82 -8.97 -4.35
CA PRO A 117 -14.72 -9.95 -4.91
C PRO A 117 -14.39 -10.28 -6.37
N ALA A 118 -14.63 -11.54 -6.76
CA ALA A 118 -14.47 -11.99 -8.15
C ALA A 118 -15.52 -11.37 -9.09
N THR A 119 -16.69 -11.05 -8.57
CA THR A 119 -17.77 -10.36 -9.30
C THR A 119 -18.39 -9.27 -8.41
N GLU A 120 -19.24 -8.42 -8.99
CA GLU A 120 -19.98 -7.41 -8.23
C GLU A 120 -21.28 -7.98 -7.60
N SER A 121 -21.42 -9.30 -7.49
CA SER A 121 -22.55 -9.92 -6.78
C SER A 121 -22.50 -9.61 -5.28
N ALA A 122 -23.67 -9.55 -4.65
CA ALA A 122 -23.75 -9.32 -3.21
C ALA A 122 -23.04 -10.42 -2.41
N ASP A 123 -23.10 -11.66 -2.90
CA ASP A 123 -22.49 -12.82 -2.24
C ASP A 123 -20.97 -12.79 -2.30
N ASP A 124 -20.37 -12.49 -3.47
CA ASP A 124 -18.93 -12.35 -3.61
C ASP A 124 -18.40 -11.17 -2.79
N ILE A 125 -19.12 -10.05 -2.77
CA ILE A 125 -18.75 -8.87 -1.97
C ILE A 125 -18.78 -9.21 -0.48
N ALA A 126 -19.79 -9.94 -0.02
CA ALA A 126 -19.91 -10.36 1.37
C ALA A 126 -18.78 -11.35 1.74
N ALA A 127 -18.48 -12.31 0.87
CA ALA A 127 -17.38 -13.26 1.04
C ALA A 127 -16.03 -12.57 1.12
N ALA A 128 -15.74 -11.63 0.21
CA ALA A 128 -14.51 -10.85 0.22
C ALA A 128 -14.38 -10.00 1.51
N LYS A 129 -15.46 -9.34 1.94
CA LYS A 129 -15.47 -8.55 3.17
C LYS A 129 -15.25 -9.44 4.42
N LYS A 130 -15.83 -10.66 4.46
CA LYS A 130 -15.60 -11.65 5.51
C LYS A 130 -14.12 -12.02 5.61
N VAL A 131 -13.47 -12.31 4.48
CA VAL A 131 -12.03 -12.62 4.46
C VAL A 131 -11.17 -11.42 4.86
N TYR A 132 -11.48 -10.21 4.39
CA TYR A 132 -10.68 -9.01 4.65
C TYR A 132 -10.57 -8.66 6.13
N PHE A 133 -11.66 -8.79 6.87
CA PHE A 133 -11.69 -8.52 8.31
C PHE A 133 -11.58 -9.79 9.17
N GLY A 134 -11.67 -10.97 8.58
CA GLY A 134 -11.67 -12.27 9.26
C GLY A 134 -10.30 -12.68 9.79
N PHE A 135 -10.28 -13.78 10.53
CA PHE A 135 -9.12 -14.28 11.26
C PHE A 135 -8.65 -15.65 10.73
N GLU A 136 -8.68 -15.86 9.42
CA GLU A 136 -8.31 -17.12 8.78
C GLU A 136 -6.79 -17.36 8.73
N ASN A 137 -5.98 -16.32 8.89
CA ASN A 137 -4.53 -16.44 8.81
C ASN A 137 -3.95 -17.44 9.82
N PRO A 138 -2.92 -18.22 9.44
CA PRO A 138 -2.15 -19.05 10.37
C PRO A 138 -1.50 -18.23 11.48
N MET A 139 -1.19 -18.88 12.62
CA MET A 139 -0.63 -18.20 13.79
C MET A 139 0.76 -17.58 13.56
N ASP A 140 1.57 -18.13 12.68
CA ASP A 140 2.86 -17.56 12.28
C ASP A 140 2.73 -16.33 11.36
N ASN A 141 1.49 -16.05 10.94
CA ASN A 141 1.13 -14.93 10.06
C ASN A 141 -0.01 -14.06 10.61
N TRP A 142 -0.26 -14.14 11.93
CA TRP A 142 -1.37 -13.49 12.61
C TRP A 142 -1.37 -11.96 12.47
N THR A 143 -0.18 -11.36 12.32
CA THR A 143 -0.02 -9.91 12.21
C THR A 143 -0.66 -9.33 10.94
N TRP A 144 -0.88 -10.15 9.90
CA TRP A 144 -1.51 -9.70 8.66
C TRP A 144 -3.05 -9.69 8.75
N ASN A 145 -3.56 -9.07 9.80
CA ASN A 145 -4.98 -8.85 10.00
C ASN A 145 -5.26 -7.36 10.20
N VAL A 146 -6.07 -6.77 9.32
CA VAL A 146 -6.37 -5.34 9.39
C VAL A 146 -7.26 -5.00 10.59
N ALA A 147 -8.23 -5.85 10.92
CA ALA A 147 -9.17 -5.59 12.02
C ALA A 147 -8.48 -5.63 13.39
N TRP A 148 -7.52 -6.54 13.59
CA TRP A 148 -6.79 -6.63 14.86
C TRP A 148 -6.08 -5.33 15.23
N PHE A 149 -5.46 -4.67 14.25
CA PHE A 149 -4.71 -3.42 14.47
C PHE A 149 -5.57 -2.16 14.30
N SER A 150 -6.73 -2.25 13.69
CA SER A 150 -7.55 -1.07 13.37
C SER A 150 -8.76 -0.93 14.28
N ASP A 151 -9.46 -2.01 14.62
CA ASP A 151 -10.67 -1.92 15.45
C ASP A 151 -10.42 -1.33 16.83
N PRO A 152 -9.35 -1.72 17.59
CA PRO A 152 -9.07 -1.11 18.87
C PRO A 152 -8.84 0.40 18.78
N VAL A 153 -8.22 0.84 17.69
CA VAL A 153 -7.90 2.26 17.44
C VAL A 153 -9.14 3.06 17.01
N PHE A 154 -9.94 2.54 16.07
CA PHE A 154 -11.05 3.27 15.48
C PHE A 154 -12.41 2.99 16.15
N LEU A 155 -12.61 1.80 16.72
CA LEU A 155 -13.87 1.37 17.32
C LEU A 155 -13.80 1.23 18.86
N GLY A 156 -12.60 1.19 19.44
CA GLY A 156 -12.40 1.08 20.89
C GLY A 156 -12.51 -0.32 21.45
N GLU A 157 -12.52 -1.35 20.60
CA GLU A 157 -12.59 -2.74 21.02
C GLU A 157 -11.83 -3.67 20.06
N TYR A 158 -11.23 -4.70 20.61
CA TYR A 158 -10.67 -5.76 19.77
C TYR A 158 -11.78 -6.61 19.16
N PRO A 159 -11.60 -7.11 17.92
CA PRO A 159 -12.55 -8.03 17.29
C PRO A 159 -12.79 -9.28 18.16
N LYS A 160 -14.06 -9.59 18.46
CA LYS A 160 -14.44 -10.71 19.30
C LYS A 160 -13.90 -12.04 18.79
N GLU A 161 -13.99 -12.28 17.49
CA GLU A 161 -13.46 -13.48 16.85
C GLU A 161 -11.94 -13.62 17.05
N GLY A 162 -11.20 -12.50 16.96
CA GLY A 162 -9.77 -12.46 17.23
C GLY A 162 -9.43 -12.72 18.68
N LEU A 163 -10.20 -12.16 19.64
CA LEU A 163 -10.03 -12.43 21.06
C LEU A 163 -10.26 -13.92 21.39
N GLU A 164 -11.25 -14.54 20.78
CA GLU A 164 -11.52 -15.97 20.95
C GLU A 164 -10.42 -16.84 20.33
N LYS A 165 -9.99 -16.53 19.09
CA LYS A 165 -8.95 -17.29 18.38
C LYS A 165 -7.58 -17.20 19.05
N PHE A 166 -7.21 -16.05 19.59
CA PHE A 166 -5.89 -15.78 20.15
C PHE A 166 -5.81 -15.88 21.66
N ALA A 167 -6.87 -16.30 22.34
CA ALA A 167 -7.02 -16.27 23.80
C ALA A 167 -5.79 -16.76 24.59
N ASP A 168 -5.14 -17.83 24.14
CA ASP A 168 -3.99 -18.45 24.81
C ASP A 168 -2.69 -17.63 24.70
N TYR A 169 -2.67 -16.59 23.86
CA TYR A 169 -1.47 -15.81 23.53
C TYR A 169 -1.56 -14.34 23.94
N LEU A 170 -2.78 -13.89 24.33
CA LEU A 170 -3.03 -12.48 24.59
C LEU A 170 -2.40 -12.01 25.91
N PRO A 171 -1.86 -10.78 25.95
CA PRO A 171 -1.58 -10.12 27.23
C PRO A 171 -2.88 -9.83 27.98
N GLU A 172 -2.74 -9.39 29.23
CA GLU A 172 -3.85 -8.75 29.91
C GLU A 172 -4.26 -7.48 29.15
N ILE A 173 -5.55 -7.36 28.84
CA ILE A 173 -6.13 -6.19 28.16
C ILE A 173 -7.14 -5.58 29.13
N THR A 174 -6.83 -4.39 29.62
CA THR A 174 -7.67 -3.70 30.59
C THR A 174 -8.60 -2.67 29.91
N GLU A 175 -9.62 -2.23 30.63
CA GLU A 175 -10.49 -1.15 30.15
C GLU A 175 -9.71 0.17 30.00
N GLU A 176 -8.75 0.43 30.91
CA GLU A 176 -7.86 1.58 30.85
C GLU A 176 -6.97 1.55 29.60
N ASP A 177 -6.46 0.38 29.20
CA ASP A 177 -5.72 0.23 27.95
C ASP A 177 -6.60 0.58 26.74
N MET A 178 -7.82 0.10 26.70
CA MET A 178 -8.74 0.41 25.59
C MET A 178 -9.12 1.90 25.55
N GLN A 179 -9.31 2.54 26.71
CA GLN A 179 -9.53 4.00 26.79
C GLN A 179 -8.30 4.77 26.32
N LEU A 180 -7.09 4.28 26.59
CA LEU A 180 -5.85 4.89 26.11
C LEU A 180 -5.69 4.72 24.60
N ILE A 181 -5.94 3.52 24.05
CA ILE A 181 -5.78 3.21 22.63
C ILE A 181 -6.79 4.01 21.78
N HIS A 182 -8.06 4.01 22.20
CA HIS A 182 -9.14 4.63 21.44
C HIS A 182 -9.20 6.15 21.67
N GLN A 183 -8.30 6.87 21.00
CA GLN A 183 -8.34 8.32 20.96
C GLN A 183 -9.05 8.81 19.68
N PRO A 184 -9.83 9.90 19.74
CA PRO A 184 -10.47 10.45 18.55
C PRO A 184 -9.46 10.77 17.45
N LEU A 185 -9.66 10.23 16.26
CA LEU A 185 -8.84 10.49 15.08
C LEU A 185 -9.60 11.31 14.03
N ASP A 186 -8.86 12.02 13.19
CA ASP A 186 -9.44 12.89 12.16
C ASP A 186 -9.57 12.17 10.81
N PHE A 187 -8.83 11.09 10.61
CA PHE A 187 -8.85 10.29 9.37
C PHE A 187 -8.31 8.89 9.57
N VAL A 188 -8.73 7.98 8.70
CA VAL A 188 -8.09 6.68 8.47
C VAL A 188 -6.99 6.87 7.43
N GLY A 189 -5.75 6.49 7.75
CA GLY A 189 -4.72 6.21 6.75
C GLY A 189 -4.76 4.74 6.39
N GLN A 190 -4.46 4.39 5.15
CA GLN A 190 -4.34 2.99 4.76
C GLN A 190 -3.35 2.84 3.62
N ASN A 191 -2.38 1.93 3.80
CA ASN A 191 -1.48 1.52 2.75
C ASN A 191 -2.09 0.33 2.01
N ILE A 192 -2.29 0.45 0.70
CA ILE A 192 -2.88 -0.60 -0.14
C ILE A 192 -2.07 -0.75 -1.42
N TYR A 193 -1.44 -1.89 -1.62
CA TYR A 193 -0.64 -2.19 -2.81
C TYR A 193 -1.28 -3.24 -3.72
N ASN A 194 -1.85 -4.28 -3.11
CA ASN A 194 -2.41 -5.42 -3.81
C ASN A 194 -3.46 -6.17 -2.98
N GLY A 195 -3.99 -7.25 -3.55
CA GLY A 195 -4.97 -8.07 -2.86
C GLY A 195 -5.19 -9.44 -3.50
N TYR A 196 -6.17 -10.16 -2.97
CA TYR A 196 -6.58 -11.50 -3.41
C TYR A 196 -8.01 -11.48 -3.88
N MET A 197 -8.31 -12.23 -4.95
CA MET A 197 -9.65 -12.39 -5.47
C MET A 197 -10.41 -13.45 -4.69
N ILE A 198 -11.61 -13.14 -4.26
CA ILE A 198 -12.48 -14.01 -3.46
C ILE A 198 -13.82 -14.14 -4.18
N ARG A 199 -14.36 -15.36 -4.22
CA ARG A 199 -15.75 -15.61 -4.60
C ARG A 199 -16.50 -16.30 -3.47
N CYS A 200 -17.80 -16.27 -3.51
CA CYS A 200 -18.67 -17.09 -2.68
C CYS A 200 -18.72 -18.50 -3.29
N GLY A 201 -18.29 -19.51 -2.55
CA GLY A 201 -18.38 -20.91 -2.97
C GLY A 201 -19.82 -21.43 -3.00
N ALA A 202 -19.99 -22.60 -3.57
CA ALA A 202 -21.31 -23.23 -3.69
C ALA A 202 -21.97 -23.55 -2.33
N ASP A 203 -21.17 -23.72 -1.29
CA ASP A 203 -21.60 -23.93 0.10
C ASP A 203 -21.81 -22.62 0.88
N GLY A 204 -21.54 -21.48 0.27
CA GLY A 204 -21.64 -20.15 0.87
C GLY A 204 -20.37 -19.67 1.58
N ASP A 205 -19.32 -20.48 1.63
CA ASP A 205 -18.04 -20.09 2.21
C ASP A 205 -17.14 -19.36 1.19
N PRO A 206 -16.24 -18.47 1.66
CA PRO A 206 -15.30 -17.78 0.79
C PRO A 206 -14.30 -18.75 0.14
N GLU A 207 -14.06 -18.58 -1.16
CA GLU A 207 -13.03 -19.31 -1.90
C GLU A 207 -12.04 -18.33 -2.52
N TYR A 208 -10.72 -18.61 -2.39
CA TYR A 208 -9.68 -17.88 -3.10
C TYR A 208 -9.69 -18.27 -4.58
N VAL A 209 -9.66 -17.26 -5.43
CA VAL A 209 -9.61 -17.44 -6.89
C VAL A 209 -8.20 -17.17 -7.38
N ASP A 210 -7.58 -18.17 -7.99
CA ASP A 210 -6.27 -18.03 -8.60
C ASP A 210 -6.31 -17.06 -9.78
N ARG A 211 -5.27 -16.23 -9.88
CA ARG A 211 -5.10 -15.36 -11.03
C ARG A 211 -4.66 -16.15 -12.25
N ALA A 212 -5.17 -15.76 -13.41
CA ALA A 212 -4.76 -16.37 -14.67
C ALA A 212 -3.24 -16.27 -14.88
N PRO A 213 -2.60 -17.30 -15.45
CA PRO A 213 -1.19 -17.21 -15.84
C PRO A 213 -0.92 -15.98 -16.71
N GLY A 214 0.24 -15.33 -16.51
CA GLY A 214 0.62 -14.16 -17.29
C GLY A 214 -0.02 -12.84 -16.87
N THR A 215 -0.80 -12.81 -15.78
CA THR A 215 -1.30 -11.53 -15.23
C THR A 215 -0.16 -10.67 -14.70
N ALA A 216 -0.32 -9.35 -14.82
CA ALA A 216 0.70 -8.36 -14.48
C ALA A 216 1.18 -8.47 -13.02
N LYS A 217 2.49 -8.27 -12.83
CA LYS A 217 3.17 -8.21 -11.53
C LYS A 217 4.11 -7.02 -11.50
N THR A 218 4.38 -6.53 -10.30
CA THR A 218 5.40 -5.50 -10.05
C THR A 218 6.81 -6.10 -10.04
N GLY A 219 7.85 -5.27 -9.94
CA GLY A 219 9.24 -5.73 -9.80
C GLY A 219 9.46 -6.65 -8.60
N THR A 220 8.81 -6.39 -7.47
CA THR A 220 8.78 -7.26 -6.28
C THR A 220 7.97 -8.56 -6.48
N GLY A 221 7.33 -8.72 -7.63
CA GLY A 221 6.46 -9.87 -7.91
C GLY A 221 5.04 -9.77 -7.34
N TRP A 222 4.66 -8.64 -6.78
CA TRP A 222 3.29 -8.44 -6.28
C TRP A 222 2.28 -8.36 -7.42
N PRO A 223 1.08 -8.93 -7.24
CA PRO A 223 0.05 -8.85 -8.25
C PRO A 223 -0.44 -7.41 -8.45
N VAL A 224 -0.66 -7.01 -9.70
CA VAL A 224 -1.34 -5.74 -10.02
C VAL A 224 -2.85 -5.99 -9.94
N THR A 225 -3.51 -5.37 -8.96
CA THR A 225 -4.92 -5.59 -8.62
C THR A 225 -5.59 -4.27 -8.20
N PRO A 226 -5.91 -3.38 -9.14
CA PRO A 226 -6.54 -2.09 -8.83
C PRO A 226 -7.91 -2.24 -8.13
N GLU A 227 -8.61 -3.36 -8.33
CA GLU A 227 -9.84 -3.70 -7.63
C GLU A 227 -9.63 -3.77 -6.11
N ALA A 228 -8.47 -4.23 -5.65
CA ALA A 228 -8.12 -4.26 -4.24
C ALA A 228 -8.14 -2.85 -3.63
N LEU A 229 -7.67 -1.84 -4.34
CA LEU A 229 -7.71 -0.47 -3.86
C LEU A 229 -9.15 0.04 -3.74
N TYR A 230 -9.99 -0.18 -4.73
CA TYR A 230 -11.41 0.21 -4.68
C TYR A 230 -12.16 -0.46 -3.53
N TYR A 231 -12.06 -1.80 -3.41
CA TYR A 231 -12.78 -2.54 -2.37
C TYR A 231 -12.20 -2.30 -0.97
N GLY A 232 -10.89 -2.09 -0.84
CA GLY A 232 -10.27 -1.66 0.41
C GLY A 232 -10.85 -0.33 0.91
N ILE A 233 -10.91 0.68 0.03
CA ILE A 233 -11.55 1.97 0.32
C ILE A 233 -13.01 1.76 0.75
N ARG A 234 -13.77 0.99 0.00
CA ARG A 234 -15.18 0.71 0.29
C ARG A 234 -15.38 0.06 1.65
N PHE A 235 -14.68 -1.03 1.92
CA PHE A 235 -14.84 -1.79 3.16
C PHE A 235 -14.40 -1.01 4.40
N LEU A 236 -13.30 -0.24 4.30
CA LEU A 236 -12.82 0.62 5.39
C LEU A 236 -13.78 1.78 5.64
N THR A 237 -14.32 2.40 4.58
CA THR A 237 -15.34 3.47 4.70
C THR A 237 -16.61 2.96 5.39
N GLU A 238 -17.09 1.77 5.00
CA GLU A 238 -18.28 1.17 5.59
C GLU A 238 -18.07 0.83 7.08
N ARG A 239 -16.83 0.40 7.48
CA ARG A 239 -16.53 -0.02 8.84
C ARG A 239 -16.22 1.14 9.78
N TYR A 240 -15.33 2.05 9.39
CA TYR A 240 -14.81 3.09 10.29
C TYR A 240 -15.47 4.45 10.13
N ARG A 241 -16.11 4.74 9.00
CA ARG A 241 -16.92 5.96 8.75
C ARG A 241 -16.17 7.27 8.99
N LEU A 242 -14.86 7.29 8.79
CA LEU A 242 -14.01 8.47 8.84
C LEU A 242 -13.51 8.82 7.43
N PRO A 243 -13.09 10.08 7.22
CA PRO A 243 -12.36 10.44 6.01
C PRO A 243 -11.13 9.54 5.84
N LEU A 244 -10.80 9.19 4.59
CA LEU A 244 -9.76 8.22 4.29
C LEU A 244 -8.67 8.84 3.43
N TYR A 245 -7.41 8.63 3.82
CA TYR A 245 -6.23 8.83 2.98
C TYR A 245 -5.68 7.48 2.54
N ILE A 246 -5.39 7.32 1.26
CA ILE A 246 -4.46 6.29 0.82
C ILE A 246 -3.07 6.83 1.14
N THR A 247 -2.48 6.30 2.21
CA THR A 247 -1.20 6.79 2.73
C THR A 247 0.00 6.21 2.00
N GLU A 248 -0.19 5.06 1.33
CA GLU A 248 0.77 4.54 0.37
C GLU A 248 0.07 3.67 -0.69
N ASN A 249 0.50 3.84 -1.92
CA ASN A 249 0.27 2.95 -3.06
C ASN A 249 1.34 3.23 -4.11
N GLY A 250 1.85 2.20 -4.76
CA GLY A 250 2.90 2.31 -5.78
C GLY A 250 3.39 0.94 -6.22
N MET A 251 4.39 0.94 -7.08
CA MET A 251 5.03 -0.29 -7.55
C MET A 251 6.54 -0.12 -7.69
N SER A 252 7.28 -1.18 -7.44
CA SER A 252 8.66 -1.29 -7.89
C SER A 252 8.71 -1.74 -9.35
N ASP A 253 9.76 -1.31 -10.04
CA ASP A 253 10.05 -1.74 -11.40
C ASP A 253 11.56 -1.88 -11.62
N LEU A 254 11.95 -2.51 -12.73
CA LEU A 254 13.33 -2.68 -13.16
C LEU A 254 13.83 -1.45 -13.93
N ASP A 255 13.67 -0.28 -13.33
CA ASP A 255 14.04 0.99 -13.93
C ASP A 255 15.54 1.08 -14.26
N ASN A 256 15.85 1.58 -15.45
CA ASN A 256 17.23 1.81 -15.89
C ASN A 256 17.33 3.10 -16.72
N ILE A 257 18.55 3.63 -16.84
CA ILE A 257 18.81 4.79 -17.70
C ILE A 257 18.94 4.31 -19.15
N SER A 258 18.08 4.81 -20.01
CA SER A 258 18.09 4.55 -21.45
C SER A 258 19.22 5.30 -22.18
N ALA A 259 19.45 4.98 -23.46
CA ALA A 259 20.51 5.58 -24.25
C ALA A 259 20.39 7.11 -24.42
N ASP A 260 19.21 7.66 -24.31
CA ASP A 260 18.93 9.10 -24.32
C ASP A 260 19.16 9.78 -22.96
N GLY A 261 19.55 9.02 -21.94
CA GLY A 261 19.80 9.49 -20.59
C GLY A 261 18.56 9.69 -19.72
N GLN A 262 17.38 9.24 -20.20
CA GLN A 262 16.11 9.28 -19.47
C GLN A 262 15.78 7.91 -18.86
N VAL A 263 14.73 7.86 -18.04
CA VAL A 263 14.17 6.62 -17.49
C VAL A 263 12.71 6.51 -17.89
N HIS A 264 12.42 5.52 -18.71
CA HIS A 264 11.12 5.25 -19.28
C HIS A 264 10.44 4.13 -18.50
N ASP A 265 9.56 4.48 -17.57
CA ASP A 265 8.86 3.57 -16.65
C ASP A 265 7.36 3.48 -16.97
N ARG A 266 7.06 3.03 -18.15
CA ARG A 266 5.69 2.97 -18.70
C ARG A 266 4.77 2.06 -17.89
N GLU A 267 5.30 0.96 -17.38
CA GLU A 267 4.56 0.02 -16.55
C GLU A 267 4.05 0.70 -15.28
N ARG A 268 4.84 1.60 -14.68
CA ARG A 268 4.40 2.40 -13.53
C ARG A 268 3.29 3.39 -13.90
N ILE A 269 3.35 4.00 -15.09
CA ILE A 269 2.26 4.86 -15.58
C ILE A 269 0.96 4.04 -15.71
N THR A 270 1.04 2.85 -16.34
CA THR A 270 -0.12 1.96 -16.51
C THR A 270 -0.70 1.52 -15.16
N PHE A 271 0.17 1.16 -14.22
CA PHE A 271 -0.23 0.83 -12.85
C PHE A 271 -0.95 2.00 -12.19
N LEU A 272 -0.33 3.17 -12.17
CA LEU A 272 -0.89 4.37 -11.52
C LEU A 272 -2.21 4.80 -12.14
N ASP A 273 -2.35 4.73 -13.47
CA ASP A 273 -3.59 5.07 -14.17
C ASP A 273 -4.74 4.15 -13.73
N ALA A 274 -4.50 2.85 -13.63
CA ALA A 274 -5.50 1.88 -13.19
C ALA A 274 -5.89 2.09 -11.70
N TYR A 275 -4.90 2.28 -10.83
CA TYR A 275 -5.15 2.45 -9.39
C TYR A 275 -5.80 3.79 -9.06
N LEU A 276 -5.37 4.88 -9.70
CA LEU A 276 -6.04 6.19 -9.54
C LEU A 276 -7.44 6.19 -10.13
N GLY A 277 -7.69 5.42 -11.20
CA GLY A 277 -9.03 5.16 -11.72
C GLY A 277 -9.93 4.47 -10.68
N ALA A 278 -9.39 3.52 -9.92
CA ALA A 278 -10.11 2.88 -8.81
C ALA A 278 -10.44 3.87 -7.67
N VAL A 279 -9.50 4.75 -7.32
CA VAL A 279 -9.73 5.84 -6.36
C VAL A 279 -10.81 6.80 -6.86
N GLN A 280 -10.74 7.20 -8.13
CA GLN A 280 -11.73 8.09 -8.74
C GLN A 280 -13.13 7.47 -8.74
N ARG A 281 -13.24 6.16 -9.05
CA ARG A 281 -14.50 5.42 -8.93
C ARG A 281 -15.05 5.51 -7.51
N ALA A 282 -14.23 5.24 -6.49
CA ALA A 282 -14.64 5.32 -5.09
C ALA A 282 -15.16 6.72 -4.72
N ILE A 283 -14.46 7.78 -5.13
CA ILE A 283 -14.90 9.17 -4.90
C ILE A 283 -16.22 9.48 -5.60
N ASN A 284 -16.39 9.06 -6.85
CA ASN A 284 -17.61 9.26 -7.63
C ASN A 284 -18.81 8.53 -7.02
N GLU A 285 -18.60 7.43 -6.33
CA GLU A 285 -19.61 6.68 -5.56
C GLU A 285 -19.84 7.27 -4.15
N GLY A 286 -19.21 8.40 -3.80
CA GLY A 286 -19.44 9.13 -2.55
C GLY A 286 -18.60 8.68 -1.37
N MET A 287 -17.57 7.85 -1.57
CA MET A 287 -16.64 7.46 -0.50
C MET A 287 -15.73 8.63 -0.12
N PRO A 288 -15.48 8.89 1.17
CA PRO A 288 -14.80 10.08 1.65
C PRO A 288 -13.27 9.97 1.53
N VAL A 289 -12.76 9.66 0.34
CA VAL A 289 -11.31 9.69 0.08
C VAL A 289 -10.88 11.14 -0.09
N ILE A 290 -10.01 11.62 0.79
CA ILE A 290 -9.57 13.01 0.85
C ILE A 290 -8.10 13.21 0.49
N GLY A 291 -7.38 12.15 0.14
CA GLY A 291 -6.02 12.24 -0.36
C GLY A 291 -5.42 10.89 -0.73
N TYR A 292 -4.35 10.99 -1.49
CA TYR A 292 -3.59 9.85 -1.99
C TYR A 292 -2.10 10.21 -2.00
N PHE A 293 -1.26 9.32 -1.45
CA PHE A 293 0.18 9.43 -1.46
C PHE A 293 0.77 8.28 -2.24
N LEU A 294 1.57 8.64 -3.24
CA LEU A 294 2.31 7.68 -4.01
C LEU A 294 3.56 7.23 -3.23
N TRP A 295 3.77 5.92 -3.12
CA TRP A 295 5.04 5.37 -2.68
C TRP A 295 5.90 5.05 -3.91
N THR A 296 6.99 5.77 -4.22
CA THR A 296 7.58 6.83 -3.41
C THR A 296 8.12 7.94 -4.31
N PHE A 297 8.56 9.06 -3.74
CA PHE A 297 9.08 10.18 -4.53
C PHE A 297 10.45 9.88 -5.15
N LEU A 298 11.39 9.36 -4.35
CA LEU A 298 12.75 9.02 -4.80
C LEU A 298 12.98 7.51 -4.62
N ASP A 299 13.71 6.88 -5.55
CA ASP A 299 14.29 5.57 -5.27
C ASP A 299 15.09 5.63 -3.98
N ASN A 300 14.92 4.66 -3.10
CA ASN A 300 15.52 4.63 -1.77
C ASN A 300 15.93 3.22 -1.35
N PHE A 301 16.31 3.05 -0.09
CA PHE A 301 16.58 1.77 0.54
C PHE A 301 15.26 1.10 0.91
N GLU A 302 14.85 0.09 0.13
CA GLU A 302 13.59 -0.65 0.33
C GLU A 302 13.77 -1.78 1.35
N TRP A 303 14.01 -1.42 2.58
CA TRP A 303 14.10 -2.33 3.74
C TRP A 303 14.93 -3.58 3.46
N ALA A 304 14.34 -4.77 3.58
CA ALA A 304 15.03 -6.06 3.34
C ALA A 304 15.46 -6.26 1.87
N GLU A 305 14.82 -5.57 0.92
CA GLU A 305 15.19 -5.61 -0.51
C GLU A 305 16.39 -4.71 -0.83
N GLY A 306 16.82 -3.85 0.11
CA GLY A 306 17.94 -2.94 -0.07
C GLY A 306 17.70 -1.93 -1.20
N TYR A 307 18.68 -1.75 -2.07
CA TYR A 307 18.60 -0.82 -3.21
C TYR A 307 18.18 -1.49 -4.53
N LYS A 308 17.76 -2.74 -4.49
CA LYS A 308 17.37 -3.51 -5.67
C LYS A 308 16.03 -3.03 -6.24
N GLU A 309 15.05 -2.82 -5.38
CA GLU A 309 13.71 -2.41 -5.77
C GLU A 309 13.62 -0.90 -5.94
N ARG A 310 12.96 -0.43 -7.01
CA ARG A 310 12.86 0.98 -7.36
C ARG A 310 11.39 1.40 -7.41
N PHE A 311 10.94 2.05 -6.35
CA PHE A 311 9.56 2.56 -6.24
C PHE A 311 9.41 4.03 -6.65
N GLY A 312 10.53 4.77 -6.76
CA GLY A 312 10.52 6.22 -6.94
C GLY A 312 9.89 6.69 -8.25
N LEU A 313 9.29 7.86 -8.21
CA LEU A 313 9.03 8.68 -9.41
C LEU A 313 10.32 9.29 -9.96
N VAL A 314 11.32 9.41 -9.11
CA VAL A 314 12.65 9.93 -9.48
C VAL A 314 13.67 8.82 -9.29
N TYR A 315 14.34 8.47 -10.36
CA TYR A 315 15.46 7.55 -10.35
C TYR A 315 16.66 8.16 -9.61
N VAL A 316 17.28 7.40 -8.73
CA VAL A 316 18.52 7.77 -8.06
C VAL A 316 19.64 6.87 -8.55
N ASP A 317 20.64 7.45 -9.18
CA ASP A 317 21.93 6.78 -9.40
C ASP A 317 22.66 6.74 -8.05
N TYR A 318 22.64 5.61 -7.40
CA TYR A 318 23.22 5.46 -6.06
C TYR A 318 24.75 5.69 -6.03
N THR A 319 25.43 5.56 -7.16
CA THR A 319 26.88 5.81 -7.26
C THR A 319 27.20 7.29 -7.32
N THR A 320 26.51 8.02 -8.20
CA THR A 320 26.79 9.45 -8.46
C THR A 320 25.86 10.38 -7.71
N GLN A 321 24.79 9.85 -7.12
CA GLN A 321 23.71 10.60 -6.49
C GLN A 321 22.93 11.51 -7.46
N ARG A 322 23.05 11.28 -8.76
CA ARG A 322 22.25 11.97 -9.78
C ARG A 322 20.77 11.55 -9.64
N ARG A 323 19.86 12.52 -9.75
CA ARG A 323 18.41 12.33 -9.76
C ARG A 323 17.90 12.56 -11.16
N ILE A 324 17.08 11.63 -11.67
CA ILE A 324 16.47 11.72 -13.00
C ILE A 324 14.97 11.50 -12.80
N ALA A 325 14.14 12.49 -13.11
CA ALA A 325 12.70 12.30 -13.10
C ALA A 325 12.31 11.27 -14.17
N LYS A 326 11.55 10.25 -13.78
CA LYS A 326 11.07 9.21 -14.67
C LYS A 326 9.87 9.73 -15.47
N ASP A 327 9.46 9.04 -16.52
CA ASP A 327 8.27 9.42 -17.31
C ASP A 327 7.02 9.48 -16.44
N SER A 328 6.88 8.58 -15.49
CA SER A 328 5.78 8.58 -14.51
C SER A 328 5.71 9.85 -13.66
N ALA A 329 6.85 10.51 -13.36
CA ALA A 329 6.85 11.77 -12.62
C ALA A 329 6.17 12.90 -13.40
N TYR A 330 6.46 12.98 -14.69
CA TYR A 330 5.83 13.97 -15.57
C TYR A 330 4.36 13.67 -15.79
N TRP A 331 4.02 12.41 -15.99
CA TRP A 331 2.64 11.96 -16.14
C TRP A 331 1.82 12.25 -14.88
N TYR A 332 2.32 11.88 -13.70
CA TYR A 332 1.64 12.09 -12.42
C TYR A 332 1.46 13.59 -12.10
N ARG A 333 2.45 14.42 -12.45
CA ARG A 333 2.30 15.89 -12.38
C ARG A 333 1.11 16.39 -13.19
N GLU A 334 0.91 15.87 -14.41
CA GLU A 334 -0.24 16.25 -15.24
C GLU A 334 -1.56 15.71 -14.67
N VAL A 335 -1.58 14.51 -14.09
CA VAL A 335 -2.76 14.00 -13.37
C VAL A 335 -3.16 14.95 -12.23
N MET A 336 -2.20 15.36 -11.42
CA MET A 336 -2.44 16.33 -10.34
C MET A 336 -2.94 17.69 -10.86
N ARG A 337 -2.31 18.21 -11.94
CA ARG A 337 -2.67 19.48 -12.55
C ARG A 337 -4.10 19.47 -13.13
N MET A 338 -4.51 18.34 -13.67
CA MET A 338 -5.83 18.13 -14.27
C MET A 338 -6.85 17.54 -13.30
N ASN A 339 -6.49 17.38 -12.04
CA ASN A 339 -7.36 16.75 -11.03
C ASN A 339 -7.93 15.39 -11.47
N GLY A 340 -7.13 14.58 -12.17
CA GLY A 340 -7.51 13.25 -12.63
C GLY A 340 -8.36 13.20 -13.92
N GLU A 341 -8.67 14.34 -14.57
CA GLU A 341 -9.47 14.37 -15.80
C GLU A 341 -8.83 13.61 -16.97
N ASN A 342 -7.51 13.44 -16.94
CA ASN A 342 -6.73 12.74 -17.95
C ASN A 342 -6.51 11.25 -17.66
N LEU A 343 -7.09 10.71 -16.60
CA LEU A 343 -7.06 9.27 -16.35
C LEU A 343 -7.82 8.51 -17.43
N SER A 344 -7.33 7.33 -17.81
CA SER A 344 -7.89 6.56 -18.92
C SER A 344 -9.34 6.09 -18.69
N CYS A 345 -9.73 5.91 -17.42
CA CYS A 345 -11.12 5.60 -17.05
C CYS A 345 -12.14 6.68 -17.50
N ASN A 346 -11.68 7.92 -17.71
CA ASN A 346 -12.49 9.02 -18.27
C ASN A 346 -12.48 9.11 -19.79
N GLN A 347 -11.69 8.27 -20.47
CA GLN A 347 -11.48 8.32 -21.92
C GLN A 347 -11.74 6.94 -22.52
N PRO A 348 -12.97 6.62 -22.88
CA PRO A 348 -13.27 5.35 -23.51
C PRO A 348 -12.41 5.19 -24.78
N TYR A 349 -11.74 4.03 -24.90
CA TYR A 349 -10.95 3.58 -26.06
C TYR A 349 -9.51 4.10 -26.23
N LYS A 350 -8.92 4.88 -25.34
CA LYS A 350 -7.50 5.23 -25.43
C LYS A 350 -6.52 4.15 -24.96
N GLN A 351 -6.98 3.15 -24.22
CA GLN A 351 -6.12 2.08 -23.67
C GLN A 351 -5.37 1.28 -24.74
N ILE A 352 -5.96 1.15 -25.93
CA ILE A 352 -5.39 0.33 -27.00
C ILE A 352 -4.22 1.04 -27.70
N LEU A 353 -4.25 2.36 -27.78
CA LEU A 353 -3.23 3.15 -28.47
C LEU A 353 -1.87 3.21 -27.76
N PHE A 354 -1.81 2.92 -26.48
CA PHE A 354 -0.55 2.99 -25.73
C PHE A 354 0.30 1.72 -25.82
N MET A 355 -0.29 0.61 -26.19
CA MET A 355 0.45 -0.65 -26.30
C MET A 355 1.18 -0.81 -27.63
N GLU A 356 0.69 -0.16 -28.68
CA GLU A 356 1.22 -0.32 -30.04
C GLU A 356 2.67 0.13 -30.22
N PRO A 357 3.14 1.29 -29.73
CA PRO A 357 4.50 1.75 -30.00
C PRO A 357 5.57 0.95 -29.26
N VAL A 358 5.26 0.29 -28.15
CA VAL A 358 6.25 -0.40 -27.32
C VAL A 358 6.72 -1.69 -27.93
N PHE A 359 5.84 -2.41 -28.57
CA PHE A 359 6.18 -3.69 -29.18
C PHE A 359 6.94 -3.56 -30.50
N THR A 360 6.84 -2.40 -31.15
CA THR A 360 7.45 -2.19 -32.47
C THR A 360 8.90 -1.73 -32.41
N HIS A 361 9.41 -1.31 -31.25
CA HIS A 361 10.80 -0.86 -31.09
C HIS A 361 11.70 -1.90 -30.45
N ASN A 362 11.21 -3.10 -30.29
CA ASN A 362 11.99 -4.13 -29.63
C ASN A 362 12.70 -5.06 -30.60
N ILE A 363 13.99 -5.05 -30.41
CA ILE A 363 14.89 -6.18 -30.18
C ILE A 363 14.81 -7.32 -31.21
N TRP A 364 13.71 -7.63 -31.78
CA TRP A 364 13.47 -8.84 -32.54
C TRP A 364 13.26 -8.58 -34.02
N GLY A 365 13.71 -7.46 -34.48
CA GLY A 365 13.82 -7.20 -35.90
C GLY A 365 12.56 -7.27 -36.73
N GLY A 366 12.67 -6.76 -37.89
CA GLY A 366 11.74 -6.40 -38.85
C GLY A 366 10.55 -7.31 -39.08
N THR A 367 9.42 -6.80 -38.83
CA THR A 367 8.21 -7.40 -39.31
C THR A 367 7.52 -6.43 -40.25
N LYS A 368 6.71 -6.94 -41.17
CA LYS A 368 5.87 -6.13 -42.02
C LYS A 368 4.75 -5.40 -41.30
N LEU A 369 4.69 -5.51 -39.99
CA LEU A 369 3.66 -4.88 -39.15
C LEU A 369 3.57 -3.36 -39.37
N ARG A 370 4.70 -2.68 -39.55
CA ARG A 370 4.68 -1.25 -39.84
C ARG A 370 4.10 -0.90 -41.18
N GLU A 371 4.36 -1.72 -42.21
CA GLU A 371 3.80 -1.51 -43.55
C GLU A 371 2.30 -1.71 -43.57
N GLU A 372 1.82 -2.73 -42.87
CA GLU A 372 0.40 -3.09 -42.84
C GLU A 372 -0.40 -2.26 -41.82
N TYR A 373 0.22 -1.87 -40.68
CA TYR A 373 -0.43 -1.17 -39.57
C TYR A 373 0.29 0.12 -39.18
N GLY A 374 1.27 0.58 -39.97
CA GLY A 374 2.11 1.75 -39.64
C GLY A 374 3.34 1.43 -38.83
N TYR A 375 3.67 0.14 -38.61
CA TYR A 375 4.82 -0.32 -37.87
C TYR A 375 5.61 -1.36 -38.64
N SER A 376 6.95 -1.24 -38.63
CA SER A 376 7.83 -2.32 -39.10
C SER A 376 8.90 -2.56 -38.04
N ILE A 377 9.21 -3.78 -37.83
CA ILE A 377 10.38 -4.23 -37.12
C ILE A 377 11.35 -4.70 -38.19
N GLU A 378 12.53 -4.11 -38.30
CA GLU A 378 13.59 -4.56 -39.19
C GLU A 378 14.53 -5.48 -38.44
N GLY A 379 14.76 -6.67 -38.92
CA GLY A 379 15.70 -7.63 -38.33
C GLY A 379 15.59 -9.01 -38.95
N ASP A 380 16.41 -9.88 -38.47
CA ASP A 380 16.60 -11.21 -39.03
C ASP A 380 15.42 -12.15 -38.73
N ASP A 381 15.33 -13.25 -39.45
CA ASP A 381 14.23 -14.23 -39.47
C ASP A 381 13.76 -14.82 -38.10
N ILE A 382 14.39 -14.44 -37.02
CA ILE A 382 13.98 -14.83 -35.67
C ILE A 382 12.66 -14.17 -35.25
N GLY A 383 12.29 -13.06 -35.87
CA GLY A 383 11.05 -12.33 -35.60
C GLY A 383 9.78 -13.01 -36.12
N GLU A 384 9.91 -13.91 -37.07
CA GLU A 384 8.75 -14.59 -37.66
C GLU A 384 8.02 -15.52 -36.69
N CYS A 385 8.70 -15.99 -35.63
CA CYS A 385 8.12 -16.90 -34.65
C CYS A 385 7.38 -16.23 -33.51
N TRP A 386 7.47 -14.89 -33.35
CA TRP A 386 7.01 -14.18 -32.16
C TRP A 386 6.33 -12.82 -32.44
N GLY A 387 5.76 -12.69 -33.62
CA GLY A 387 5.07 -11.46 -34.00
C GLY A 387 3.77 -11.25 -33.26
N ILE A 388 3.54 -10.04 -32.76
CA ILE A 388 2.22 -9.59 -32.30
C ILE A 388 1.60 -8.76 -33.41
N ALA A 389 0.49 -9.22 -33.95
CA ALA A 389 -0.29 -8.47 -34.94
C ALA A 389 -1.46 -7.75 -34.22
N ALA A 390 -1.45 -6.43 -34.29
CA ALA A 390 -2.59 -5.62 -33.91
C ALA A 390 -3.55 -5.48 -35.07
N HIS A 391 -4.81 -5.85 -34.90
CA HIS A 391 -5.83 -5.70 -35.93
C HIS A 391 -6.54 -4.34 -35.82
N PRO A 392 -7.04 -3.77 -36.92
CA PRO A 392 -7.75 -2.48 -36.95
C PRO A 392 -8.99 -2.44 -36.03
N ASN A 393 -9.52 -3.59 -35.62
CA ASN A 393 -10.64 -3.72 -34.70
C ASN A 393 -10.22 -3.76 -33.22
N GLY A 394 -8.94 -3.53 -32.88
CA GLY A 394 -8.44 -3.49 -31.53
C GLY A 394 -8.15 -4.85 -30.90
N THR A 395 -8.14 -5.94 -31.67
CA THR A 395 -7.70 -7.25 -31.17
C THR A 395 -6.24 -7.47 -31.51
N CYS A 396 -5.48 -8.08 -30.55
CA CYS A 396 -4.12 -8.54 -30.77
C CYS A 396 -4.12 -10.07 -30.87
N THR A 397 -3.38 -10.60 -31.84
CA THR A 397 -3.05 -12.03 -31.90
C THR A 397 -1.54 -12.19 -31.75
N ILE A 398 -1.15 -13.16 -30.95
CA ILE A 398 0.25 -13.61 -30.85
C ILE A 398 0.39 -14.75 -31.84
N ALA A 399 1.25 -14.62 -32.82
CA ALA A 399 1.58 -15.65 -33.80
C ALA A 399 2.83 -16.44 -33.33
#